data_bac20ef262b0cdd06f98e2afea639730
#
_entry.id   bac20ef262b0cdd06f98e2afea639730
#
_cell.length_a   1.000
_cell.length_b   1.000
_cell.length_c   1.000
_cell.angle_alpha   90.00
_cell.angle_beta   90.00
_cell.angle_gamma   90.00
#
_symmetry.space_group_name_H-M   'P 1'
#
loop_
_entity.id
_entity.type
_entity.pdbx_description
1 polymer ?
#
loop_
_entity_poly.entity_id
_entity_poly.type
_entity_poly.pdbx_seq_one_letter_code
_entity_poly.pdbx_strand_id
1 'polypeptide(L)'
;AALRNWGALTVANTMTLHSGATLYNKGTITSKNISINSNTKIVNDNKISLEGELNLPSNFSLENNGEIYGEKLIANSDAVATNNNIMKFTTISLTNTTVNNACSMEATTSFYANGATFNFTQGYLKAPKMEFVNGTVNLSDGSMLDATTSISIPPGYAKFYGKGENT
;
A
#
# COMPACT_ATOMS: atom_id res chain seq x y z
N ALA A 1 14.07 -18.42 -0.83
CA ALA A 1 15.19 -17.70 -0.19
C ALA A 1 14.63 -16.63 0.77
N ALA A 2 15.41 -16.26 1.81
CA ALA A 2 15.02 -15.21 2.73
C ALA A 2 16.18 -14.24 2.99
N LEU A 3 15.90 -12.95 2.88
CA LEU A 3 16.78 -11.87 3.32
C LEU A 3 16.23 -11.33 4.65
N ARG A 4 17.09 -11.25 5.67
CA ARG A 4 16.75 -10.70 6.97
C ARG A 4 17.65 -9.51 7.28
N ASN A 5 17.06 -8.33 7.45
CA ASN A 5 17.77 -7.10 7.81
C ASN A 5 17.41 -6.67 9.23
N TRP A 6 18.42 -6.58 10.10
CA TRP A 6 18.32 -6.05 11.48
C TRP A 6 19.08 -4.76 11.69
N GLY A 7 19.84 -4.31 10.68
CA GLY A 7 20.66 -3.12 10.73
C GLY A 7 20.27 -2.09 9.68
N ALA A 8 21.23 -1.36 9.17
CA ALA A 8 21.07 -0.44 8.06
C ALA A 8 21.54 -1.11 6.75
N LEU A 9 20.64 -1.25 5.79
CA LEU A 9 20.93 -1.74 4.44
C LEU A 9 20.72 -0.60 3.45
N THR A 10 21.78 -0.18 2.78
CA THR A 10 21.70 0.83 1.72
C THR A 10 22.03 0.21 0.38
N VAL A 11 21.14 0.37 -0.58
CA VAL A 11 21.29 -0.09 -1.96
C VAL A 11 21.20 1.11 -2.89
N ALA A 12 22.32 1.48 -3.49
CA ALA A 12 22.41 2.70 -4.31
C ALA A 12 21.45 2.74 -5.51
N ASN A 13 21.10 1.58 -6.06
CA ASN A 13 20.21 1.49 -7.21
C ASN A 13 18.96 0.66 -6.88
N THR A 14 18.88 -0.54 -7.38
CA THR A 14 17.70 -1.40 -7.24
C THR A 14 18.03 -2.65 -6.44
N MET A 15 17.27 -2.91 -5.40
CA MET A 15 17.25 -4.21 -4.74
C MET A 15 16.26 -5.12 -5.46
N THR A 16 16.68 -6.31 -5.86
CA THR A 16 15.82 -7.27 -6.55
C THR A 16 15.45 -8.44 -5.65
N LEU A 17 14.16 -8.69 -5.54
CA LEU A 17 13.60 -9.87 -4.87
C LEU A 17 13.07 -10.84 -5.92
N HIS A 18 13.76 -11.97 -6.07
CA HIS A 18 13.36 -13.01 -7.02
C HIS A 18 12.18 -13.83 -6.51
N SER A 19 11.49 -14.50 -7.42
CA SER A 19 10.31 -15.33 -7.12
C SER A 19 10.54 -16.30 -5.96
N GLY A 20 9.58 -16.39 -5.05
CA GLY A 20 9.66 -17.18 -3.84
C GLY A 20 10.58 -16.61 -2.75
N ALA A 21 11.12 -15.40 -2.93
CA ALA A 21 11.90 -14.76 -1.89
C ALA A 21 11.00 -14.12 -0.80
N THR A 22 11.55 -14.05 0.42
CA THR A 22 10.93 -13.29 1.53
C THR A 22 11.94 -12.29 2.06
N LEU A 23 11.52 -11.03 2.18
CA LEU A 23 12.26 -9.99 2.89
C LEU A 23 11.65 -9.77 4.27
N TYR A 24 12.45 -9.93 5.31
CA TYR A 24 12.12 -9.54 6.69
C TYR A 24 12.97 -8.33 7.06
N ASN A 25 12.34 -7.19 7.27
CA ASN A 25 13.04 -5.97 7.64
C ASN A 25 12.67 -5.55 9.07
N LYS A 26 13.63 -5.65 9.98
CA LYS A 26 13.58 -5.11 11.35
C LYS A 26 14.52 -3.93 11.56
N GLY A 27 15.28 -3.58 10.54
CA GLY A 27 16.17 -2.43 10.51
C GLY A 27 15.72 -1.40 9.49
N THR A 28 16.64 -0.61 8.99
CA THR A 28 16.36 0.39 7.96
C THR A 28 16.84 -0.10 6.61
N ILE A 29 15.99 0.02 5.58
CA ILE A 29 16.37 -0.18 4.18
C ILE A 29 16.23 1.16 3.46
N THR A 30 17.28 1.56 2.76
CA THR A 30 17.28 2.70 1.85
C THR A 30 17.67 2.20 0.46
N SER A 31 16.84 2.43 -0.53
CA SER A 31 17.10 2.01 -1.92
C SER A 31 16.47 3.00 -2.89
N LYS A 32 16.98 3.06 -4.10
CA LYS A 32 16.28 3.80 -5.14
C LYS A 32 14.95 3.11 -5.48
N ASN A 33 14.99 1.81 -5.76
CA ASN A 33 13.80 1.01 -6.04
C ASN A 33 13.91 -0.36 -5.39
N ILE A 34 12.76 -1.02 -5.19
CA ILE A 34 12.70 -2.46 -4.95
C ILE A 34 11.97 -3.10 -6.14
N SER A 35 12.68 -3.92 -6.89
CA SER A 35 12.12 -4.75 -7.96
C SER A 35 11.71 -6.10 -7.40
N ILE A 36 10.46 -6.49 -7.62
CA ILE A 36 9.86 -7.65 -6.98
C ILE A 36 9.28 -8.56 -8.06
N ASN A 37 9.62 -9.84 -8.00
CA ASN A 37 8.98 -10.86 -8.83
C ASN A 37 7.79 -11.49 -8.10
N SER A 38 6.90 -12.12 -8.85
CA SER A 38 5.69 -12.78 -8.32
C SER A 38 6.01 -13.83 -7.24
N ASN A 39 5.02 -14.14 -6.39
CA ASN A 39 5.14 -15.08 -5.27
C ASN A 39 6.22 -14.68 -4.24
N THR A 40 6.37 -13.41 -4.02
CA THR A 40 7.33 -12.83 -3.06
C THR A 40 6.59 -12.25 -1.87
N LYS A 41 7.24 -12.20 -0.71
CA LYS A 41 6.70 -11.59 0.51
C LYS A 41 7.67 -10.54 1.05
N ILE A 42 7.12 -9.41 1.52
CA ILE A 42 7.83 -8.43 2.36
C ILE A 42 7.10 -8.34 3.70
N VAL A 43 7.86 -8.48 4.79
CA VAL A 43 7.44 -8.13 6.15
C VAL A 43 8.34 -7.00 6.62
N ASN A 44 7.74 -5.84 6.85
CA ASN A 44 8.45 -4.65 7.30
C ASN A 44 8.03 -4.29 8.72
N ASP A 45 8.91 -4.51 9.68
CA ASP A 45 8.69 -4.19 11.09
C ASP A 45 9.36 -2.86 11.51
N ASN A 46 10.11 -2.20 10.59
CA ASN A 46 10.74 -0.91 10.88
C ASN A 46 10.64 0.01 9.66
N LYS A 47 11.71 0.35 8.96
CA LYS A 47 11.66 1.40 7.95
C LYS A 47 12.18 0.96 6.59
N ILE A 48 11.41 1.25 5.56
CA ILE A 48 11.82 1.18 4.14
C ILE A 48 11.64 2.57 3.54
N SER A 49 12.72 3.12 2.98
CA SER A 49 12.71 4.41 2.29
C SER A 49 13.19 4.22 0.86
N LEU A 50 12.34 4.57 -0.10
CA LEU A 50 12.62 4.47 -1.53
C LEU A 50 12.64 5.88 -2.13
N GLU A 51 13.59 6.13 -3.04
CA GLU A 51 13.58 7.35 -3.86
C GLU A 51 12.57 7.26 -4.99
N GLY A 52 12.23 6.05 -5.45
CA GLY A 52 11.34 5.78 -6.57
C GLY A 52 10.19 4.85 -6.19
N GLU A 53 10.05 3.76 -6.91
CA GLU A 53 8.83 2.96 -6.95
C GLU A 53 8.90 1.71 -6.05
N LEU A 54 7.77 1.37 -5.44
CA LEU A 54 7.47 0.05 -4.90
C LEU A 54 6.37 -0.58 -5.79
N ASN A 55 6.76 -1.53 -6.61
CA ASN A 55 5.84 -2.23 -7.50
C ASN A 55 5.56 -3.63 -6.94
N LEU A 56 4.30 -3.87 -6.59
CA LEU A 56 3.81 -5.14 -6.05
C LEU A 56 3.22 -5.94 -7.22
N PRO A 57 3.91 -6.97 -7.70
CA PRO A 57 3.42 -7.82 -8.80
C PRO A 57 2.26 -8.72 -8.35
N SER A 58 1.69 -9.46 -9.28
CA SER A 58 0.66 -10.46 -8.98
C SER A 58 1.14 -11.51 -7.97
N ASN A 59 0.23 -11.97 -7.12
CA ASN A 59 0.51 -12.94 -6.05
C ASN A 59 1.61 -12.49 -5.06
N PHE A 60 1.69 -11.20 -4.80
CA PHE A 60 2.61 -10.63 -3.84
C PHE A 60 1.93 -10.38 -2.49
N SER A 61 2.68 -10.53 -1.40
CA SER A 61 2.21 -10.22 -0.05
C SER A 61 3.09 -9.18 0.62
N LEU A 62 2.49 -8.05 1.00
CA LEU A 62 3.11 -7.03 1.84
C LEU A 62 2.45 -7.02 3.22
N GLU A 63 3.27 -7.08 4.25
CA GLU A 63 2.89 -6.85 5.64
C GLU A 63 3.74 -5.70 6.17
N ASN A 64 3.12 -4.55 6.41
CA ASN A 64 3.81 -3.36 6.92
C ASN A 64 3.38 -3.08 8.36
N ASN A 65 4.26 -3.37 9.30
CA ASN A 65 4.12 -3.05 10.73
C ASN A 65 4.97 -1.82 11.11
N GLY A 66 5.74 -1.29 10.17
CA GLY A 66 6.61 -0.13 10.32
C GLY A 66 6.28 0.98 9.34
N GLU A 67 7.27 1.59 8.78
CA GLU A 67 7.12 2.74 7.89
C GLU A 67 7.62 2.41 6.48
N ILE A 68 6.84 2.76 5.45
CA ILE A 68 7.25 2.67 4.05
C ILE A 68 7.02 4.02 3.37
N TYR A 69 8.07 4.54 2.76
CA TYR A 69 8.07 5.79 2.00
C TYR A 69 8.58 5.57 0.59
N GLY A 70 8.02 6.29 -0.38
CA GLY A 70 8.48 6.24 -1.77
C GLY A 70 7.79 7.27 -2.67
N GLU A 71 8.17 7.27 -3.94
CA GLU A 71 7.52 8.12 -4.94
C GLU A 71 6.21 7.48 -5.41
N LYS A 72 6.25 6.19 -5.78
CA LYS A 72 5.06 5.49 -6.25
C LYS A 72 4.86 4.14 -5.57
N LEU A 73 3.63 3.87 -5.19
CA LEU A 73 3.15 2.53 -4.91
C LEU A 73 2.28 2.06 -6.07
N ILE A 74 2.68 0.97 -6.69
CA ILE A 74 1.91 0.31 -7.75
C ILE A 74 1.61 -1.10 -7.27
N ALA A 75 0.35 -1.52 -7.27
CA ALA A 75 -0.02 -2.89 -6.98
C ALA A 75 -0.94 -3.44 -8.06
N ASN A 76 -0.65 -4.67 -8.48
CA ASN A 76 -1.34 -5.34 -9.57
C ASN A 76 -2.13 -6.55 -9.05
N SER A 77 -2.84 -7.20 -9.97
CA SER A 77 -3.79 -8.27 -9.70
C SER A 77 -3.31 -9.29 -8.67
N ASP A 78 -4.18 -9.63 -7.74
CA ASP A 78 -3.96 -10.62 -6.67
C ASP A 78 -2.84 -10.28 -5.68
N ALA A 79 -2.34 -9.05 -5.70
CA ALA A 79 -1.48 -8.57 -4.63
C ALA A 79 -2.29 -8.29 -3.36
N VAL A 80 -1.71 -8.62 -2.21
CA VAL A 80 -2.31 -8.34 -0.89
C VAL A 80 -1.37 -7.46 -0.11
N ALA A 81 -1.85 -6.28 0.30
CA ALA A 81 -1.12 -5.36 1.14
C ALA A 81 -1.84 -5.17 2.48
N THR A 82 -1.17 -5.48 3.58
CA THR A 82 -1.64 -5.21 4.95
C THR A 82 -0.79 -4.09 5.52
N ASN A 83 -1.43 -2.98 5.87
CA ASN A 83 -0.77 -1.82 6.46
C ASN A 83 -1.25 -1.60 7.90
N ASN A 84 -0.38 -1.90 8.84
CA ASN A 84 -0.62 -1.75 10.28
C ASN A 84 0.05 -0.50 10.86
N ASN A 85 0.77 0.29 10.03
CA ASN A 85 1.42 1.52 10.48
C ASN A 85 1.42 2.57 9.35
N ILE A 86 2.56 3.02 8.85
CA ILE A 86 2.63 4.15 7.92
C ILE A 86 3.04 3.68 6.53
N MET A 87 2.23 4.04 5.53
CA MET A 87 2.60 3.99 4.11
C MET A 87 2.38 5.36 3.49
N LYS A 88 3.45 5.99 2.98
CA LYS A 88 3.38 7.32 2.37
C LYS A 88 4.13 7.38 1.05
N PHE A 89 3.41 7.75 0.01
CA PHE A 89 3.91 7.85 -1.36
C PHE A 89 3.46 9.17 -2.00
N THR A 90 4.09 9.57 -3.09
CA THR A 90 3.60 10.69 -3.90
C THR A 90 2.34 10.28 -4.65
N THR A 91 2.34 9.09 -5.24
CA THR A 91 1.17 8.52 -5.90
C THR A 91 0.96 7.07 -5.49
N ILE A 92 -0.31 6.66 -5.41
CA ILE A 92 -0.70 5.27 -5.15
C ILE A 92 -1.64 4.84 -6.28
N SER A 93 -1.32 3.72 -6.94
CA SER A 93 -2.12 3.13 -8.01
C SER A 93 -2.31 1.64 -7.78
N LEU A 94 -3.55 1.21 -7.62
CA LEU A 94 -3.91 -0.15 -7.23
C LEU A 94 -4.89 -0.74 -8.25
N THR A 95 -4.59 -1.94 -8.75
CA THR A 95 -5.44 -2.62 -9.72
C THR A 95 -5.72 -4.04 -9.26
N ASN A 96 -6.99 -4.40 -9.08
CA ASN A 96 -7.43 -5.73 -8.64
C ASN A 96 -6.65 -6.26 -7.40
N THR A 97 -6.43 -5.39 -6.44
CA THR A 97 -5.59 -5.63 -5.26
C THR A 97 -6.44 -5.65 -4.00
N THR A 98 -6.07 -6.45 -3.01
CA THR A 98 -6.66 -6.37 -1.67
C THR A 98 -5.76 -5.56 -0.75
N VAL A 99 -6.32 -4.51 -0.13
CA VAL A 99 -5.63 -3.69 0.87
C VAL A 99 -6.36 -3.76 2.20
N ASN A 100 -5.65 -4.18 3.24
CA ASN A 100 -6.12 -4.13 4.62
C ASN A 100 -5.39 -3.00 5.32
N ASN A 101 -6.07 -1.92 5.65
CA ASN A 101 -5.46 -0.73 6.25
C ASN A 101 -5.98 -0.51 7.68
N ALA A 102 -5.08 -0.61 8.64
CA ALA A 102 -5.36 -0.41 10.06
C ALA A 102 -4.76 0.91 10.61
N CYS A 103 -3.98 1.65 9.81
CA CYS A 103 -3.35 2.89 10.27
C CYS A 103 -3.30 3.93 9.13
N SER A 104 -2.14 4.48 8.82
CA SER A 104 -1.99 5.61 7.91
C SER A 104 -1.56 5.16 6.51
N MET A 105 -2.37 5.49 5.51
CA MET A 105 -1.98 5.43 4.10
C MET A 105 -2.14 6.83 3.48
N GLU A 106 -1.08 7.38 2.91
CA GLU A 106 -1.09 8.73 2.34
C GLU A 106 -0.51 8.75 0.93
N ALA A 107 -1.23 9.38 0.02
CA ALA A 107 -0.72 9.79 -1.29
C ALA A 107 -0.68 11.33 -1.33
N THR A 108 0.52 11.91 -1.52
CA THR A 108 0.65 13.38 -1.45
C THR A 108 0.12 14.10 -2.69
N THR A 109 -0.10 13.38 -3.79
CA THR A 109 -0.64 13.94 -5.04
C THR A 109 -1.95 13.28 -5.46
N SER A 110 -1.96 11.95 -5.63
CA SER A 110 -3.14 11.24 -6.10
C SER A 110 -3.18 9.79 -5.68
N PHE A 111 -4.39 9.31 -5.49
CA PHE A 111 -4.72 7.93 -5.23
C PHE A 111 -5.68 7.41 -6.30
N TYR A 112 -5.37 6.28 -6.88
CA TYR A 112 -6.20 5.60 -7.89
C TYR A 112 -6.41 4.13 -7.52
N ALA A 113 -7.63 3.66 -7.59
CA ALA A 113 -7.98 2.25 -7.38
C ALA A 113 -8.95 1.76 -8.45
N ASN A 114 -8.62 0.66 -9.11
CA ASN A 114 -9.47 0.00 -10.10
C ASN A 114 -9.61 -1.49 -9.76
N GLY A 115 -10.82 -1.94 -9.48
CA GLY A 115 -11.10 -3.33 -9.10
C GLY A 115 -10.55 -3.74 -7.72
N ALA A 116 -10.08 -2.79 -6.93
CA ALA A 116 -9.46 -3.07 -5.65
C ALA A 116 -10.49 -3.28 -4.53
N THR A 117 -10.12 -4.10 -3.55
CA THR A 117 -10.87 -4.26 -2.30
C THR A 117 -10.10 -3.60 -1.17
N PHE A 118 -10.70 -2.59 -0.55
CA PHE A 118 -10.17 -1.91 0.63
C PHE A 118 -10.93 -2.31 1.87
N ASN A 119 -10.22 -2.80 2.87
CA ASN A 119 -10.73 -3.09 4.19
C ASN A 119 -10.04 -2.15 5.21
N PHE A 120 -10.76 -1.18 5.71
CA PHE A 120 -10.30 -0.33 6.79
C PHE A 120 -10.82 -0.90 8.11
N THR A 121 -9.91 -1.38 8.95
CA THR A 121 -10.26 -1.83 10.31
C THR A 121 -10.20 -0.70 11.32
N GLN A 122 -9.33 0.25 11.07
CA GLN A 122 -9.15 1.57 11.67
C GLN A 122 -8.29 2.39 10.70
N GLY A 123 -7.94 3.62 11.05
CA GLY A 123 -7.00 4.39 10.28
C GLY A 123 -7.60 5.17 9.12
N TYR A 124 -6.75 5.70 8.27
CA TYR A 124 -7.18 6.60 7.22
C TYR A 124 -6.43 6.39 5.90
N LEU A 125 -7.09 6.79 4.83
CA LEU A 125 -6.49 7.06 3.54
C LEU A 125 -6.58 8.57 3.28
N LYS A 126 -5.43 9.21 3.04
CA LYS A 126 -5.35 10.62 2.71
C LYS A 126 -4.76 10.83 1.33
N ALA A 127 -5.44 11.62 0.50
CA ALA A 127 -4.88 12.10 -0.77
C ALA A 127 -5.63 13.35 -1.24
N PRO A 128 -4.97 14.30 -1.95
CA PRO A 128 -5.68 15.43 -2.56
C PRO A 128 -6.79 14.99 -3.52
N LYS A 129 -6.49 14.02 -4.36
CA LYS A 129 -7.43 13.44 -5.32
C LYS A 129 -7.50 11.93 -5.12
N MET A 130 -8.71 11.41 -5.00
CA MET A 130 -9.00 9.97 -4.92
C MET A 130 -9.92 9.57 -6.07
N GLU A 131 -9.60 8.49 -6.73
CA GLU A 131 -10.45 7.91 -7.79
C GLU A 131 -10.62 6.42 -7.54
N PHE A 132 -11.89 5.98 -7.45
CA PHE A 132 -12.27 4.58 -7.26
C PHE A 132 -13.11 4.14 -8.47
N VAL A 133 -12.50 3.41 -9.41
CA VAL A 133 -13.17 3.03 -10.67
C VAL A 133 -14.02 1.78 -10.53
N ASN A 134 -13.55 0.78 -9.86
CA ASN A 134 -14.25 -0.48 -9.58
C ASN A 134 -13.85 -0.95 -8.19
N GLY A 135 -14.56 -1.93 -7.64
CA GLY A 135 -14.15 -2.61 -6.43
C GLY A 135 -15.04 -2.31 -5.23
N THR A 136 -14.47 -2.46 -4.05
CA THR A 136 -15.21 -2.38 -2.78
C THR A 136 -14.38 -1.62 -1.76
N VAL A 137 -15.01 -0.72 -1.02
CA VAL A 137 -14.41 -0.03 0.12
C VAL A 137 -15.25 -0.32 1.37
N ASN A 138 -14.67 -1.05 2.30
CA ASN A 138 -15.27 -1.40 3.58
C ASN A 138 -14.67 -0.48 4.66
N LEU A 139 -15.47 0.43 5.19
CA LEU A 139 -15.07 1.34 6.27
C LEU A 139 -15.61 0.82 7.59
N SER A 140 -14.74 0.54 8.56
CA SER A 140 -15.12 0.28 9.95
C SER A 140 -15.19 1.55 10.75
N ASP A 141 -15.72 1.48 11.97
CA ASP A 141 -15.78 2.61 12.88
C ASP A 141 -14.37 3.19 13.13
N GLY A 142 -14.24 4.50 13.08
CA GLY A 142 -12.97 5.22 13.21
C GLY A 142 -12.09 5.26 11.97
N SER A 143 -12.56 4.69 10.85
CA SER A 143 -11.88 4.82 9.56
C SER A 143 -12.26 6.11 8.83
N MET A 144 -11.31 6.67 8.07
CA MET A 144 -11.53 7.93 7.36
C MET A 144 -10.93 7.92 5.94
N LEU A 145 -11.68 8.49 5.00
CA LEU A 145 -11.15 8.95 3.71
C LEU A 145 -11.03 10.47 3.76
N ASP A 146 -9.81 10.99 3.63
CA ASP A 146 -9.50 12.42 3.67
C ASP A 146 -9.02 12.91 2.29
N ALA A 147 -9.93 13.47 1.51
CA ALA A 147 -9.62 14.04 0.21
C ALA A 147 -9.73 15.57 0.26
N THR A 148 -8.62 16.26 0.05
CA THR A 148 -8.59 17.73 0.14
C THR A 148 -9.11 18.43 -1.13
N THR A 149 -9.20 17.72 -2.26
CA THR A 149 -9.67 18.29 -3.53
C THR A 149 -10.90 17.56 -4.07
N SER A 150 -10.83 16.24 -4.25
CA SER A 150 -11.94 15.48 -4.85
C SER A 150 -11.89 14.00 -4.53
N ILE A 151 -13.08 13.40 -4.42
CA ILE A 151 -13.27 11.95 -4.52
C ILE A 151 -14.12 11.71 -5.77
N SER A 152 -13.60 10.93 -6.71
CA SER A 152 -14.31 10.52 -7.93
C SER A 152 -14.71 9.06 -7.83
N ILE A 153 -16.02 8.82 -8.02
CA ILE A 153 -16.61 7.48 -8.05
C ILE A 153 -17.46 7.43 -9.31
N PRO A 154 -16.93 6.91 -10.43
CA PRO A 154 -17.69 6.77 -11.65
C PRO A 154 -18.96 5.94 -11.46
N PRO A 155 -20.05 6.24 -12.17
CA PRO A 155 -21.32 5.55 -12.01
C PRO A 155 -21.19 4.03 -12.19
N GLY A 156 -21.72 3.28 -11.23
CA GLY A 156 -21.93 1.83 -11.33
C GLY A 156 -20.74 0.96 -10.92
N TYR A 157 -19.64 1.50 -10.42
CA TYR A 157 -18.41 0.72 -10.34
C TYR A 157 -17.76 0.56 -8.98
N ALA A 158 -18.04 1.39 -7.99
CA ALA A 158 -17.47 1.24 -6.65
C ALA A 158 -18.57 1.08 -5.59
N LYS A 159 -18.35 0.19 -4.63
CA LYS A 159 -19.25 -0.03 -3.49
C LYS A 159 -18.57 0.42 -2.22
N PHE A 160 -19.24 1.28 -1.46
CA PHE A 160 -18.79 1.74 -0.16
C PHE A 160 -19.71 1.15 0.90
N TYR A 161 -19.11 0.46 1.87
CA TYR A 161 -19.82 -0.07 3.02
C TYR A 161 -19.26 0.60 4.27
N GLY A 162 -20.07 1.39 4.95
CA GLY A 162 -19.73 2.01 6.22
C GLY A 162 -20.74 1.60 7.28
N LYS A 163 -20.31 1.38 8.51
CA LYS A 163 -21.19 1.42 9.66
C LYS A 163 -21.37 2.88 10.05
N GLY A 164 -22.42 3.52 9.55
CA GLY A 164 -22.86 4.81 10.07
C GLY A 164 -23.69 4.57 11.33
N GLU A 165 -23.37 5.25 12.41
CA GLU A 165 -24.37 5.49 13.44
C GLU A 165 -25.38 6.45 12.84
N ASN A 166 -26.66 6.04 12.77
CA ASN A 166 -27.76 6.95 12.50
C ASN A 166 -27.89 7.87 13.73
N THR A 167 -27.34 9.06 13.64
CA THR A 167 -27.67 10.18 14.53
C THR A 167 -28.82 10.98 13.96
#